data_b68e4bf4df59e3243895232da261db3b
#
_entry.id   b68e4bf4df59e3243895232da261db3b
#
_cell.length_a   1.000
_cell.length_b   1.000
_cell.length_c   1.000
_cell.angle_alpha   90.00
_cell.angle_beta   90.00
_cell.angle_gamma   90.00
#
_symmetry.space_group_name_H-M   'P 1'
#
loop_
_entity.id
_entity.type
_entity.pdbx_description
1 polymer ?
#
loop_
_entity_poly.entity_id
_entity_poly.type
_entity_poly.pdbx_seq_one_letter_code
_entity_poly.pdbx_strand_id
1 'polypeptide(L)'
;HLIDVWDATEITAIDPDPYYDYQVARPRVRLTEDGKRVIDWPTTRIFLADPPGAPNSILLVQGIEPNLKWKNFVSELLDIFDDYEVSLIISCGALLADAPHTRPVPVTTVAATPELTENLDLEPSAYEGPTGIIGVVQDEATERDIASISLWAAIPHYVSSPPNPKATLAVISKLEDLLDISIPLNDLIDESRAWQEGVDQLSAEDDEIKDYVTKLESSVDASDLPEASGEAIARAVSYTHLRAHET
;
A
#
# COMPACT_ATOMS: atom_id res chain seq x y z
N HIS A 1 0.55 9.95 -5.67
CA HIS A 1 1.62 10.90 -5.33
C HIS A 1 2.86 10.65 -6.18
N LEU A 2 3.48 9.46 -6.14
CA LEU A 2 4.71 9.18 -6.91
C LEU A 2 4.56 9.37 -8.41
N ILE A 3 3.42 8.99 -8.99
CA ILE A 3 3.11 9.20 -10.41
C ILE A 3 3.17 10.69 -10.75
N ASP A 4 2.60 11.54 -9.90
CA ASP A 4 2.52 12.98 -10.13
C ASP A 4 3.86 13.68 -9.93
N VAL A 5 4.58 13.38 -8.81
CA VAL A 5 5.84 14.10 -8.49
C VAL A 5 7.02 13.67 -9.34
N TRP A 6 6.96 12.50 -9.96
CA TRP A 6 7.98 12.01 -10.89
C TRP A 6 7.58 12.15 -12.36
N ASP A 7 6.44 12.80 -12.65
CA ASP A 7 5.90 12.95 -14.01
C ASP A 7 5.91 11.62 -14.79
N ALA A 8 5.46 10.56 -14.11
CA ALA A 8 5.56 9.20 -14.63
C ALA A 8 4.64 9.00 -15.83
N THR A 9 5.15 8.39 -16.88
CA THR A 9 4.41 8.12 -18.13
C THR A 9 3.79 6.73 -18.10
N GLU A 10 2.49 6.64 -18.38
CA GLU A 10 1.82 5.33 -18.56
C GLU A 10 2.38 4.64 -19.80
N ILE A 11 2.95 3.45 -19.62
CA ILE A 11 3.56 2.66 -20.69
C ILE A 11 2.67 1.50 -21.15
N THR A 12 1.90 0.94 -20.23
CA THR A 12 0.94 -0.14 -20.55
C THR A 12 -0.10 -0.30 -19.44
N ALA A 13 -1.14 -1.07 -19.72
CA ALA A 13 -2.14 -1.50 -18.76
C ALA A 13 -2.52 -2.95 -19.02
N ILE A 14 -2.80 -3.70 -17.96
CA ILE A 14 -3.30 -5.08 -18.06
C ILE A 14 -4.77 -5.05 -18.49
N ASP A 15 -5.15 -5.88 -19.46
CA ASP A 15 -6.55 -6.02 -19.88
C ASP A 15 -7.41 -6.44 -18.67
N PRO A 16 -8.42 -5.65 -18.30
CA PRO A 16 -9.22 -5.93 -17.12
C PRO A 16 -10.18 -7.11 -17.27
N ASP A 17 -10.64 -7.44 -18.50
CA ASP A 17 -11.72 -8.40 -18.74
C ASP A 17 -11.48 -9.78 -18.13
N PRO A 18 -10.26 -10.36 -18.17
CA PRO A 18 -10.03 -11.68 -17.60
C PRO A 18 -10.00 -11.69 -16.07
N TYR A 19 -9.73 -10.54 -15.40
CA TYR A 19 -9.27 -10.46 -14.02
C TYR A 19 -10.26 -9.80 -13.06
N TYR A 20 -11.19 -8.99 -13.56
CA TYR A 20 -12.13 -8.26 -12.72
C TYR A 20 -13.57 -8.72 -12.91
N ASP A 21 -14.25 -8.99 -11.80
CA ASP A 21 -15.70 -9.14 -11.80
C ASP A 21 -16.36 -7.75 -11.74
N TYR A 22 -16.93 -7.31 -12.84
CA TYR A 22 -17.54 -5.98 -12.91
C TYR A 22 -18.82 -5.82 -12.08
N GLN A 23 -19.32 -6.86 -11.45
CA GLN A 23 -20.38 -6.75 -10.44
C GLN A 23 -19.81 -6.34 -9.08
N VAL A 24 -18.55 -6.70 -8.81
CA VAL A 24 -17.79 -6.34 -7.60
C VAL A 24 -17.00 -5.06 -7.83
N ALA A 25 -16.12 -5.07 -8.83
CA ALA A 25 -15.29 -3.93 -9.23
C ALA A 25 -15.97 -3.15 -10.37
N ARG A 26 -17.01 -2.40 -10.04
CA ARG A 26 -17.84 -1.71 -11.05
C ARG A 26 -17.10 -0.63 -11.81
N PRO A 27 -17.16 -0.61 -13.16
CA PRO A 27 -16.70 0.53 -13.95
C PRO A 27 -17.42 1.80 -13.55
N ARG A 28 -16.73 2.94 -13.60
CA ARG A 28 -17.30 4.25 -13.25
C ARG A 28 -17.52 5.11 -14.48
N VAL A 29 -18.63 5.84 -14.49
CA VAL A 29 -18.89 6.82 -15.52
C VAL A 29 -18.41 8.18 -15.04
N ARG A 30 -17.64 8.86 -15.87
CA ARG A 30 -17.31 10.29 -15.69
C ARG A 30 -17.65 11.11 -16.93
N LEU A 31 -17.78 12.41 -16.74
CA LEU A 31 -17.88 13.37 -17.84
C LEU A 31 -16.51 14.04 -18.01
N THR A 32 -16.06 14.14 -19.24
CA THR A 32 -14.87 14.92 -19.61
C THR A 32 -15.21 16.42 -19.57
N GLU A 33 -14.21 17.29 -19.64
CA GLU A 33 -14.40 18.75 -19.64
C GLU A 33 -15.29 19.22 -20.81
N ASP A 34 -15.23 18.55 -21.95
CA ASP A 34 -16.09 18.80 -23.12
C ASP A 34 -17.47 18.11 -23.03
N GLY A 35 -17.82 17.55 -21.87
CA GLY A 35 -19.13 16.96 -21.58
C GLY A 35 -19.36 15.57 -22.16
N LYS A 36 -18.36 14.90 -22.70
CA LYS A 36 -18.48 13.52 -23.16
C LYS A 36 -18.50 12.54 -22.01
N ARG A 37 -19.33 11.52 -22.13
CA ARG A 37 -19.40 10.41 -21.21
C ARG A 37 -18.31 9.40 -21.53
N VAL A 38 -17.46 9.07 -20.53
CA VAL A 38 -16.42 8.07 -20.58
C VAL A 38 -16.67 7.04 -19.49
N ILE A 39 -16.29 5.77 -19.75
CA ILE A 39 -16.32 4.69 -18.77
C ILE A 39 -14.89 4.40 -18.38
N ASP A 40 -14.59 4.56 -17.09
CA ASP A 40 -13.31 4.16 -16.51
C ASP A 40 -13.44 2.73 -15.98
N TRP A 41 -12.70 1.82 -16.59
CA TRP A 41 -12.68 0.41 -16.20
C TRP A 41 -11.68 0.16 -15.08
N PRO A 42 -11.98 -0.74 -14.14
CA PRO A 42 -10.97 -1.19 -13.19
C PRO A 42 -9.85 -1.87 -13.96
N THR A 43 -8.62 -1.47 -13.70
CA THR A 43 -7.45 -2.08 -14.36
C THR A 43 -6.19 -1.85 -13.54
N THR A 44 -5.13 -2.56 -13.87
CA THR A 44 -3.78 -2.30 -13.37
C THR A 44 -2.97 -1.63 -14.45
N ARG A 45 -2.44 -0.44 -14.15
CA ARG A 45 -1.64 0.39 -15.05
C ARG A 45 -0.20 0.39 -14.60
N ILE A 46 0.70 0.43 -15.56
CA ILE A 46 2.13 0.47 -15.34
C ILE A 46 2.67 1.78 -15.91
N PHE A 47 3.41 2.50 -15.08
CA PHE A 47 4.02 3.77 -15.43
C PHE A 47 5.54 3.66 -15.32
N LEU A 48 6.26 4.37 -16.17
CA LEU A 48 7.71 4.51 -16.11
C LEU A 48 8.05 5.90 -15.60
N ALA A 49 8.97 5.97 -14.65
CA ALA A 49 9.52 7.20 -14.10
C ALA A 49 11.04 7.15 -14.05
N ASP A 50 11.65 8.33 -14.20
CA ASP A 50 13.10 8.55 -14.04
C ASP A 50 13.33 9.58 -12.91
N PRO A 51 13.21 9.16 -11.62
CA PRO A 51 13.34 10.11 -10.53
C PRO A 51 14.73 10.70 -10.43
N PRO A 52 14.87 12.02 -10.15
CA PRO A 52 16.16 12.64 -9.96
C PRO A 52 16.96 11.96 -8.85
N GLY A 53 18.20 11.58 -9.14
CA GLY A 53 19.10 10.93 -8.19
C GLY A 53 18.95 9.40 -8.10
N ALA A 54 17.92 8.82 -8.68
CA ALA A 54 17.79 7.37 -8.76
C ALA A 54 18.82 6.79 -9.74
N PRO A 55 19.49 5.67 -9.42
CA PRO A 55 20.44 5.04 -10.33
C PRO A 55 19.76 4.35 -11.52
N ASN A 56 18.48 4.00 -11.40
CA ASN A 56 17.70 3.29 -12.40
C ASN A 56 16.32 3.94 -12.55
N SER A 57 15.67 3.69 -13.69
CA SER A 57 14.25 3.97 -13.88
C SER A 57 13.40 3.14 -12.92
N ILE A 58 12.21 3.63 -12.58
CA ILE A 58 11.29 2.98 -11.67
C ILE A 58 9.96 2.70 -12.40
N LEU A 59 9.51 1.46 -12.34
CA LEU A 59 8.14 1.12 -12.72
C LEU A 59 7.18 1.35 -11.55
N LEU A 60 6.14 2.14 -11.76
CA LEU A 60 5.05 2.31 -10.80
C LEU A 60 3.85 1.51 -11.27
N VAL A 61 3.38 0.60 -10.43
CA VAL A 61 2.21 -0.23 -10.69
C VAL A 61 1.03 0.27 -9.85
N GLN A 62 -0.03 0.67 -10.50
CA GLN A 62 -1.25 1.16 -9.85
C GLN A 62 -2.46 0.37 -10.31
N GLY A 63 -3.19 -0.21 -9.38
CA GLY A 63 -4.42 -0.96 -9.66
C GLY A 63 -5.15 -1.34 -8.39
N ILE A 64 -6.28 -2.00 -8.57
CA ILE A 64 -7.02 -2.65 -7.49
C ILE A 64 -6.77 -4.14 -7.54
N GLU A 65 -6.99 -4.84 -6.44
CA GLU A 65 -6.83 -6.29 -6.39
C GLU A 65 -7.75 -7.00 -7.39
N PRO A 66 -7.21 -7.87 -8.26
CA PRO A 66 -8.03 -8.62 -9.21
C PRO A 66 -8.93 -9.61 -8.47
N ASN A 67 -10.14 -9.84 -8.99
CA ASN A 67 -11.09 -10.78 -8.40
C ASN A 67 -10.86 -12.22 -8.85
N LEU A 68 -10.24 -12.40 -10.01
CA LEU A 68 -10.19 -13.69 -10.74
C LEU A 68 -8.78 -13.97 -11.28
N LYS A 69 -8.48 -15.25 -11.48
CA LYS A 69 -7.31 -15.74 -12.24
C LYS A 69 -5.96 -15.15 -11.78
N TRP A 70 -5.75 -15.04 -10.49
CA TRP A 70 -4.57 -14.44 -9.89
C TRP A 70 -3.24 -14.96 -10.46
N LYS A 71 -3.11 -16.27 -10.67
CA LYS A 71 -1.89 -16.85 -11.24
C LYS A 71 -1.56 -16.30 -12.63
N ASN A 72 -2.60 -16.16 -13.48
CA ASN A 72 -2.41 -15.60 -14.82
C ASN A 72 -2.10 -14.10 -14.75
N PHE A 73 -2.80 -13.36 -13.88
CA PHE A 73 -2.57 -11.95 -13.65
C PHE A 73 -1.12 -11.68 -13.20
N VAL A 74 -0.65 -12.44 -12.21
CA VAL A 74 0.71 -12.30 -11.69
C VAL A 74 1.75 -12.69 -12.74
N SER A 75 1.51 -13.78 -13.50
CA SER A 75 2.41 -14.14 -14.61
C SER A 75 2.52 -13.03 -15.65
N GLU A 76 1.39 -12.44 -16.09
CA GLU A 76 1.38 -11.32 -17.05
C GLU A 76 2.08 -10.08 -16.50
N LEU A 77 1.87 -9.75 -15.21
CA LEU A 77 2.55 -8.63 -14.55
C LEU A 77 4.06 -8.85 -14.48
N LEU A 78 4.50 -10.05 -14.10
CA LEU A 78 5.92 -10.37 -13.99
C LEU A 78 6.59 -10.52 -15.37
N ASP A 79 5.87 -10.91 -16.42
CA ASP A 79 6.39 -10.91 -17.78
C ASP A 79 6.74 -9.46 -18.22
N ILE A 80 5.91 -8.47 -17.83
CA ILE A 80 6.23 -7.05 -18.04
C ILE A 80 7.48 -6.65 -17.23
N PHE A 81 7.62 -7.14 -16.00
CA PHE A 81 8.80 -6.85 -15.17
C PHE A 81 10.08 -7.45 -15.75
N ASP A 82 10.01 -8.65 -16.32
CA ASP A 82 11.13 -9.29 -17.02
C ASP A 82 11.54 -8.48 -18.26
N ASP A 83 10.58 -7.96 -19.04
CA ASP A 83 10.85 -7.11 -20.22
C ASP A 83 11.60 -5.81 -19.85
N TYR A 84 11.41 -5.32 -18.63
CA TYR A 84 12.08 -4.13 -18.11
C TYR A 84 13.24 -4.45 -17.16
N GLU A 85 13.67 -5.70 -17.08
CA GLU A 85 14.80 -6.16 -16.24
C GLU A 85 14.66 -5.71 -14.77
N VAL A 86 13.43 -5.79 -14.21
CA VAL A 86 13.17 -5.43 -12.81
C VAL A 86 13.92 -6.38 -11.88
N SER A 87 14.76 -5.83 -11.01
CA SER A 87 15.55 -6.57 -10.05
C SER A 87 15.02 -6.52 -8.62
N LEU A 88 14.17 -5.54 -8.31
CA LEU A 88 13.56 -5.35 -6.99
C LEU A 88 12.12 -4.88 -7.11
N ILE A 89 11.22 -5.52 -6.38
CA ILE A 89 9.82 -5.11 -6.22
C ILE A 89 9.64 -4.56 -4.80
N ILE A 90 9.09 -3.35 -4.67
CA ILE A 90 8.69 -2.77 -3.39
C ILE A 90 7.17 -2.58 -3.40
N SER A 91 6.46 -3.40 -2.65
CA SER A 91 5.02 -3.29 -2.49
C SER A 91 4.69 -2.35 -1.34
N CYS A 92 3.78 -1.40 -1.54
CA CYS A 92 3.32 -0.46 -0.53
C CYS A 92 1.86 -0.70 -0.20
N GLY A 93 1.56 -0.87 1.07
CA GLY A 93 0.22 -1.11 1.54
C GLY A 93 -0.06 -0.48 2.91
N ALA A 94 -1.31 -0.58 3.34
CA ALA A 94 -1.73 -0.17 4.67
C ALA A 94 -2.59 -1.26 5.30
N LEU A 95 -2.51 -1.38 6.60
CA LEU A 95 -3.34 -2.30 7.38
C LEU A 95 -3.97 -1.58 8.57
N LEU A 96 -5.17 -2.01 8.94
CA LEU A 96 -5.83 -1.52 10.13
C LEU A 96 -5.13 -2.07 11.38
N ALA A 97 -4.81 -1.18 12.32
CA ALA A 97 -4.09 -1.52 13.52
C ALA A 97 -4.56 -0.71 14.74
N ASP A 98 -4.20 -1.19 15.91
CA ASP A 98 -4.38 -0.49 17.18
C ASP A 98 -3.29 0.57 17.35
N ALA A 99 -3.28 1.56 16.44
CA ALA A 99 -2.35 2.67 16.42
C ALA A 99 -3.10 4.00 16.63
N PRO A 100 -2.64 4.89 17.50
CA PRO A 100 -3.29 6.19 17.68
C PRO A 100 -2.85 7.15 16.55
N HIS A 101 -3.80 7.91 16.00
CA HIS A 101 -3.53 8.90 14.96
C HIS A 101 -2.63 10.05 15.43
N THR A 102 -2.50 10.24 16.74
CA THR A 102 -1.68 11.29 17.38
C THR A 102 -0.19 10.94 17.42
N ARG A 103 0.21 9.71 17.11
CA ARG A 103 1.61 9.28 17.09
C ARG A 103 2.10 9.09 15.64
N PRO A 104 3.42 9.00 15.41
CA PRO A 104 3.96 8.62 14.10
C PRO A 104 3.33 7.30 13.60
N VAL A 105 3.10 7.20 12.30
CA VAL A 105 2.56 5.98 11.69
C VAL A 105 3.67 4.93 11.61
N PRO A 106 3.53 3.76 12.26
CA PRO A 106 4.49 2.68 12.10
C PRO A 106 4.44 2.12 10.68
N VAL A 107 5.62 1.89 10.09
CA VAL A 107 5.75 1.21 8.80
C VAL A 107 6.61 -0.02 8.98
N THR A 108 5.99 -1.18 8.85
CA THR A 108 6.69 -2.48 8.90
C THR A 108 7.24 -2.81 7.53
N THR A 109 8.50 -3.25 7.49
CA THR A 109 9.16 -3.75 6.29
C THR A 109 9.26 -5.27 6.39
N VAL A 110 8.82 -5.97 5.35
CA VAL A 110 8.88 -7.44 5.25
C VAL A 110 9.59 -7.82 3.96
N ALA A 111 10.66 -8.61 4.07
CA ALA A 111 11.37 -9.16 2.91
C ALA A 111 10.84 -10.56 2.57
N ALA A 112 10.80 -10.88 1.28
CA ALA A 112 10.27 -12.16 0.81
C ALA A 112 11.23 -13.34 1.04
N THR A 113 12.53 -13.08 1.14
CA THR A 113 13.54 -14.12 1.28
C THR A 113 14.38 -13.97 2.56
N PRO A 114 14.88 -15.08 3.14
CA PRO A 114 15.78 -15.02 4.31
C PRO A 114 17.04 -14.18 4.05
N GLU A 115 17.60 -14.25 2.85
CA GLU A 115 18.79 -13.49 2.47
C GLU A 115 18.56 -11.97 2.50
N LEU A 116 17.42 -11.51 1.97
CA LEU A 116 17.02 -10.10 2.06
C LEU A 116 16.73 -9.69 3.51
N THR A 117 16.14 -10.59 4.29
CA THR A 117 15.86 -10.36 5.70
C THR A 117 17.15 -10.11 6.48
N GLU A 118 18.17 -10.94 6.26
CA GLU A 118 19.50 -10.77 6.89
C GLU A 118 20.20 -9.50 6.40
N ASN A 119 20.19 -9.22 5.10
CA ASN A 119 20.85 -8.04 4.51
C ASN A 119 20.28 -6.71 4.98
N LEU A 120 18.97 -6.67 5.29
CA LEU A 120 18.27 -5.49 5.75
C LEU A 120 18.08 -5.44 7.27
N ASP A 121 18.65 -6.40 8.01
CA ASP A 121 18.51 -6.54 9.47
C ASP A 121 17.02 -6.54 9.91
N LEU A 122 16.20 -7.32 9.19
CA LEU A 122 14.78 -7.45 9.45
C LEU A 122 14.47 -8.74 10.23
N GLU A 123 13.32 -8.77 10.90
CA GLU A 123 12.80 -10.01 11.45
C GLU A 123 12.13 -10.87 10.35
N PRO A 124 12.36 -12.19 10.34
CA PRO A 124 11.70 -13.07 9.39
C PRO A 124 10.19 -13.13 9.67
N SER A 125 9.39 -13.08 8.61
CA SER A 125 7.93 -13.28 8.75
C SER A 125 7.64 -14.75 9.01
N ALA A 126 6.90 -15.01 10.10
CA ALA A 126 6.37 -16.34 10.43
C ALA A 126 4.88 -16.47 10.08
N TYR A 127 4.37 -15.57 9.23
CA TYR A 127 2.95 -15.55 8.91
C TYR A 127 2.54 -16.76 8.07
N GLU A 128 1.54 -17.48 8.55
CA GLU A 128 0.83 -18.53 7.83
C GLU A 128 -0.68 -18.21 7.83
N GLY A 129 -1.29 -18.08 6.66
CA GLY A 129 -2.73 -17.77 6.55
C GLY A 129 -3.14 -17.29 5.15
N PRO A 130 -4.38 -16.76 5.01
CA PRO A 130 -4.85 -16.19 3.76
C PRO A 130 -3.96 -15.02 3.31
N THR A 131 -3.66 -14.96 2.01
CA THR A 131 -2.86 -13.88 1.44
C THR A 131 -3.65 -13.09 0.39
N GLY A 132 -3.27 -11.84 0.16
CA GLY A 132 -3.74 -11.01 -0.96
C GLY A 132 -2.85 -11.14 -2.19
N ILE A 133 -3.20 -10.40 -3.25
CA ILE A 133 -2.45 -10.42 -4.52
C ILE A 133 -0.97 -10.05 -4.35
N ILE A 134 -0.65 -9.15 -3.42
CA ILE A 134 0.74 -8.73 -3.12
C ILE A 134 1.58 -9.92 -2.68
N GLY A 135 1.05 -10.77 -1.77
CA GLY A 135 1.77 -11.97 -1.35
C GLY A 135 1.99 -12.97 -2.49
N VAL A 136 1.01 -13.11 -3.39
CA VAL A 136 1.15 -13.98 -4.57
C VAL A 136 2.21 -13.41 -5.55
N VAL A 137 2.25 -12.08 -5.72
CA VAL A 137 3.30 -11.43 -6.53
C VAL A 137 4.68 -11.67 -5.92
N GLN A 138 4.83 -11.55 -4.60
CA GLN A 138 6.10 -11.77 -3.91
C GLN A 138 6.58 -13.23 -4.03
N ASP A 139 5.67 -14.18 -3.87
CA ASP A 139 5.95 -15.61 -3.99
C ASP A 139 6.43 -15.96 -5.41
N GLU A 140 5.68 -15.57 -6.42
CA GLU A 140 6.03 -15.81 -7.83
C GLU A 140 7.28 -15.02 -8.27
N ALA A 141 7.51 -13.82 -7.73
CA ALA A 141 8.74 -13.05 -7.96
C ALA A 141 9.98 -13.78 -7.43
N THR A 142 9.86 -14.41 -6.27
CA THR A 142 10.93 -15.23 -5.70
C THR A 142 11.27 -16.42 -6.59
N GLU A 143 10.28 -17.08 -7.21
CA GLU A 143 10.48 -18.17 -8.18
C GLU A 143 11.18 -17.70 -9.47
N ARG A 144 11.12 -16.39 -9.76
CA ARG A 144 11.81 -15.76 -10.90
C ARG A 144 13.12 -15.06 -10.52
N ASP A 145 13.65 -15.30 -9.32
CA ASP A 145 14.84 -14.65 -8.78
C ASP A 145 14.74 -13.10 -8.71
N ILE A 146 13.53 -12.55 -8.62
CA ILE A 146 13.30 -11.11 -8.41
C ILE A 146 13.17 -10.85 -6.91
N ALA A 147 14.05 -10.01 -6.38
CA ALA A 147 13.99 -9.58 -4.98
C ALA A 147 12.69 -8.83 -4.69
N SER A 148 12.07 -9.07 -3.52
CA SER A 148 10.85 -8.34 -3.17
C SER A 148 10.76 -7.99 -1.69
N ILE A 149 10.22 -6.78 -1.44
CA ILE A 149 10.01 -6.19 -0.12
C ILE A 149 8.58 -5.67 -0.08
N SER A 150 7.92 -5.73 1.07
CA SER A 150 6.66 -5.02 1.28
C SER A 150 6.75 -4.06 2.46
N LEU A 151 6.14 -2.89 2.29
CA LEU A 151 5.99 -1.84 3.29
C LEU A 151 4.52 -1.76 3.70
N TRP A 152 4.26 -1.87 5.00
CA TRP A 152 2.92 -1.85 5.55
C TRP A 152 2.76 -0.75 6.58
N ALA A 153 1.99 0.28 6.24
CA ALA A 153 1.64 1.35 7.17
C ALA A 153 0.49 0.92 8.08
N ALA A 154 0.70 1.05 9.40
CA ALA A 154 -0.35 0.77 10.38
C ALA A 154 -1.28 1.97 10.52
N ILE A 155 -2.55 1.84 10.15
CA ILE A 155 -3.55 2.91 10.22
C ILE A 155 -4.62 2.61 11.27
N PRO A 156 -5.13 3.63 11.98
CA PRO A 156 -6.11 3.43 13.02
C PRO A 156 -7.43 2.82 12.51
N HIS A 157 -7.99 1.86 13.24
CA HIS A 157 -9.29 1.24 12.92
C HIS A 157 -10.44 2.25 12.83
N TYR A 158 -10.43 3.30 13.66
CA TYR A 158 -11.50 4.30 13.76
C TYR A 158 -11.44 5.37 12.66
N VAL A 159 -10.39 5.39 11.82
CA VAL A 159 -10.23 6.28 10.65
C VAL A 159 -9.73 5.50 9.43
N SER A 160 -10.46 4.46 9.08
CA SER A 160 -10.10 3.52 8.01
C SER A 160 -10.37 4.03 6.58
N SER A 161 -11.09 5.14 6.43
CA SER A 161 -11.46 5.66 5.10
C SER A 161 -10.31 6.41 4.45
N PRO A 162 -9.98 6.10 3.17
CA PRO A 162 -9.00 6.87 2.41
C PRO A 162 -9.54 8.26 2.04
N PRO A 163 -8.65 9.26 1.81
CA PRO A 163 -7.20 9.17 1.87
C PRO A 163 -6.64 9.26 3.30
N ASN A 164 -5.42 8.70 3.51
CA ASN A 164 -4.65 8.91 4.73
C ASN A 164 -3.27 9.49 4.37
N PRO A 165 -3.15 10.81 4.23
CA PRO A 165 -1.90 11.46 3.83
C PRO A 165 -0.78 11.29 4.87
N LYS A 166 -1.11 11.10 6.16
CA LYS A 166 -0.12 10.83 7.19
C LYS A 166 0.55 9.47 7.01
N ALA A 167 -0.23 8.44 6.65
CA ALA A 167 0.32 7.13 6.31
C ALA A 167 1.13 7.18 5.01
N THR A 168 0.68 7.94 4.02
CA THR A 168 1.43 8.17 2.77
C THR A 168 2.79 8.78 3.04
N LEU A 169 2.89 9.81 3.89
CA LEU A 169 4.17 10.40 4.29
C LEU A 169 5.10 9.37 4.94
N ALA A 170 4.59 8.54 5.84
CA ALA A 170 5.39 7.54 6.52
C ALA A 170 5.95 6.48 5.54
N VAL A 171 5.14 6.04 4.56
CA VAL A 171 5.61 5.12 3.51
C VAL A 171 6.64 5.80 2.60
N ILE A 172 6.44 7.06 2.22
CA ILE A 172 7.39 7.81 1.39
C ILE A 172 8.74 7.94 2.11
N SER A 173 8.73 8.30 3.40
CA SER A 173 9.98 8.38 4.17
C SER A 173 10.72 7.05 4.19
N LYS A 174 10.00 5.92 4.29
CA LYS A 174 10.61 4.60 4.24
C LYS A 174 11.14 4.23 2.86
N LEU A 175 10.46 4.69 1.80
CA LEU A 175 10.96 4.54 0.42
C LEU A 175 12.22 5.36 0.18
N GLU A 176 12.31 6.60 0.68
CA GLU A 176 13.50 7.42 0.62
C GLU A 176 14.70 6.71 1.27
N ASP A 177 14.50 6.14 2.47
CA ASP A 177 15.52 5.37 3.18
C ASP A 177 16.00 4.15 2.38
N LEU A 178 15.06 3.41 1.75
CA LEU A 178 15.37 2.18 1.01
C LEU A 178 16.03 2.45 -0.35
N LEU A 179 15.63 3.51 -1.03
CA LEU A 179 16.10 3.84 -2.38
C LEU A 179 17.26 4.83 -2.39
N ASP A 180 17.61 5.42 -1.24
CA ASP A 180 18.61 6.49 -1.09
C ASP A 180 18.35 7.66 -2.07
N ILE A 181 17.08 8.07 -2.19
CA ILE A 181 16.65 9.20 -3.03
C ILE A 181 15.76 10.14 -2.23
N SER A 182 15.65 11.38 -2.68
CA SER A 182 14.69 12.34 -2.11
C SER A 182 13.42 12.40 -2.96
N ILE A 183 12.26 12.31 -2.33
CA ILE A 183 10.95 12.32 -2.99
C ILE A 183 10.24 13.65 -2.68
N PRO A 184 9.87 14.45 -3.70
CA PRO A 184 9.14 15.70 -3.47
C PRO A 184 7.82 15.45 -2.76
N LEU A 185 7.59 16.14 -1.65
CA LEU A 185 6.38 15.97 -0.83
C LEU A 185 5.23 16.87 -1.27
N ASN A 186 5.50 17.98 -1.98
CA ASN A 186 4.52 18.99 -2.40
C ASN A 186 3.58 19.36 -1.24
N ASP A 187 2.27 19.28 -1.44
CA ASP A 187 1.25 19.65 -0.43
C ASP A 187 0.99 18.57 0.62
N LEU A 188 1.66 17.39 0.51
CA LEU A 188 1.38 16.22 1.35
C LEU A 188 1.58 16.46 2.85
N ILE A 189 2.53 17.34 3.21
CA ILE A 189 2.76 17.73 4.62
C ILE A 189 1.55 18.50 5.17
N ASP A 190 1.03 19.46 4.41
CA ASP A 190 -0.13 20.25 4.82
C ASP A 190 -1.41 19.43 4.80
N GLU A 191 -1.57 18.53 3.83
CA GLU A 191 -2.66 17.55 3.79
C GLU A 191 -2.62 16.61 5.01
N SER A 192 -1.44 16.13 5.38
CA SER A 192 -1.27 15.29 6.57
C SER A 192 -1.65 15.99 7.86
N ARG A 193 -1.29 17.28 7.99
CA ARG A 193 -1.65 18.09 9.14
C ARG A 193 -3.16 18.33 9.18
N ALA A 194 -3.77 18.72 8.07
CA ALA A 194 -5.21 18.92 7.97
C ALA A 194 -6.00 17.65 8.26
N TRP A 195 -5.52 16.49 7.78
CA TRP A 195 -6.10 15.21 8.10
C TRP A 195 -6.04 14.90 9.60
N GLN A 196 -4.90 15.11 10.24
CA GLN A 196 -4.75 14.88 11.68
C GLN A 196 -5.67 15.81 12.50
N GLU A 197 -5.74 17.10 12.16
CA GLU A 197 -6.65 18.04 12.82
C GLU A 197 -8.14 17.63 12.65
N GLY A 198 -8.52 17.11 11.49
CA GLY A 198 -9.85 16.57 11.24
C GLY A 198 -10.16 15.35 12.10
N VAL A 199 -9.20 14.45 12.27
CA VAL A 199 -9.36 13.25 13.12
C VAL A 199 -9.37 13.64 14.60
N ASP A 200 -8.55 14.62 15.03
CA ASP A 200 -8.59 15.17 16.39
C ASP A 200 -9.99 15.72 16.74
N GLN A 201 -10.62 16.44 15.80
CA GLN A 201 -11.98 16.95 16.00
C GLN A 201 -13.02 15.83 16.11
N LEU A 202 -12.98 14.84 15.20
CA LEU A 202 -13.88 13.69 15.23
C LEU A 202 -13.74 12.89 16.53
N SER A 203 -12.51 12.67 16.99
CA SER A 203 -12.26 11.97 18.25
C SER A 203 -12.67 12.74 19.48
N ALA A 204 -12.68 14.09 19.42
CA ALA A 204 -13.13 14.93 20.51
C ALA A 204 -14.67 14.98 20.64
N GLU A 205 -15.42 14.71 19.57
CA GLU A 205 -16.89 14.70 19.54
C GLU A 205 -17.48 13.36 20.03
N ASP A 206 -16.67 12.29 20.11
CA ASP A 206 -17.09 10.95 20.54
C ASP A 206 -16.27 10.48 21.75
N ASP A 207 -16.89 10.41 22.90
CA ASP A 207 -16.24 10.03 24.16
C ASP A 207 -15.68 8.60 24.12
N GLU A 208 -16.29 7.67 23.36
CA GLU A 208 -15.79 6.30 23.24
C GLU A 208 -14.49 6.25 22.41
N ILE A 209 -14.46 7.01 21.30
CA ILE A 209 -13.25 7.13 20.48
C ILE A 209 -12.13 7.83 21.26
N LYS A 210 -12.44 8.90 21.99
CA LYS A 210 -11.49 9.63 22.82
C LYS A 210 -10.84 8.74 23.89
N ASP A 211 -11.66 7.96 24.61
CA ASP A 211 -11.18 7.03 25.61
C ASP A 211 -10.34 5.91 24.98
N TYR A 212 -10.72 5.46 23.79
CA TYR A 212 -9.96 4.46 23.04
C TYR A 212 -8.59 5.00 22.60
N VAL A 213 -8.54 6.19 22.01
CA VAL A 213 -7.28 6.86 21.63
C VAL A 213 -6.36 7.04 22.83
N THR A 214 -6.90 7.50 23.99
CA THR A 214 -6.11 7.66 25.21
C THR A 214 -5.51 6.33 25.71
N LYS A 215 -6.24 5.23 25.59
CA LYS A 215 -5.71 3.89 25.91
C LYS A 215 -4.61 3.46 24.95
N LEU A 216 -4.80 3.70 23.66
CA LEU A 216 -3.78 3.40 22.65
C LEU A 216 -2.49 4.20 22.87
N GLU A 217 -2.62 5.52 23.16
CA GLU A 217 -1.47 6.37 23.49
C GLU A 217 -0.70 5.84 24.70
N SER A 218 -1.41 5.49 25.77
CA SER A 218 -0.80 4.95 26.98
C SER A 218 -0.09 3.60 26.72
N SER A 219 -0.63 2.79 25.83
CA SER A 219 -0.02 1.52 25.41
C SER A 219 1.25 1.74 24.59
N VAL A 220 1.22 2.72 23.68
CA VAL A 220 2.37 3.07 22.82
C VAL A 220 3.49 3.70 23.66
N ASP A 221 3.14 4.61 24.58
CA ASP A 221 4.10 5.30 25.44
C ASP A 221 4.70 4.35 26.51
N ALA A 222 4.03 3.25 26.84
CA ALA A 222 4.48 2.24 27.80
C ALA A 222 5.33 1.10 27.19
N SER A 223 5.25 0.92 25.89
CA SER A 223 6.04 -0.05 25.14
C SER A 223 6.49 0.62 23.85
N ASP A 224 7.79 0.54 23.52
CA ASP A 224 8.16 0.66 22.10
C ASP A 224 7.21 -0.23 21.35
N LEU A 225 6.41 0.34 20.41
CA LEU A 225 5.38 -0.40 19.69
C LEU A 225 5.94 -1.77 19.31
N PRO A 226 5.33 -2.88 19.66
CA PRO A 226 5.69 -4.14 19.03
C PRO A 226 5.50 -3.87 17.54
N GLU A 227 6.59 -3.97 16.77
CA GLU A 227 6.58 -3.92 15.32
C GLU A 227 5.35 -4.71 14.86
N ALA A 228 4.60 -4.18 13.88
CA ALA A 228 3.41 -4.85 13.39
C ALA A 228 3.83 -6.25 12.95
N SER A 229 3.69 -7.21 13.86
CA SER A 229 4.16 -8.58 13.64
C SER A 229 3.35 -9.20 12.50
N GLY A 230 3.88 -10.22 11.83
CA GLY A 230 3.14 -10.97 10.82
C GLY A 230 1.73 -11.38 11.28
N GLU A 231 1.50 -11.56 12.60
CA GLU A 231 0.18 -11.78 13.20
C GLU A 231 -0.77 -10.58 13.06
N ALA A 232 -0.29 -9.34 13.14
CA ALA A 232 -1.12 -8.15 12.96
C ALA A 232 -1.56 -8.01 11.49
N ILE A 233 -0.64 -8.30 10.55
CA ILE A 233 -0.96 -8.39 9.12
C ILE A 233 -2.01 -9.47 8.87
N ALA A 234 -1.89 -10.63 9.52
CA ALA A 234 -2.84 -11.73 9.47
C ALA A 234 -4.25 -11.36 9.92
N ARG A 235 -4.35 -10.69 11.06
CA ARG A 235 -5.65 -10.24 11.60
C ARG A 235 -6.31 -9.24 10.67
N ALA A 236 -5.56 -8.28 10.12
CA ALA A 236 -6.09 -7.28 9.23
C ALA A 236 -6.64 -7.88 7.93
N VAL A 237 -5.92 -8.82 7.31
CA VAL A 237 -6.37 -9.53 6.09
C VAL A 237 -7.63 -10.36 6.39
N SER A 238 -7.70 -11.07 7.53
CA SER A 238 -8.87 -11.85 7.94
C SER A 238 -10.11 -10.98 8.20
N TYR A 239 -9.94 -9.78 8.76
CA TYR A 239 -11.05 -8.85 9.02
C TYR A 239 -11.64 -8.26 7.75
N THR A 240 -10.81 -7.99 6.74
CA THR A 240 -11.25 -7.44 5.45
C THR A 240 -12.10 -8.45 4.70
N HIS A 241 -11.76 -9.73 4.75
CA HIS A 241 -12.53 -10.80 4.11
C HIS A 241 -13.86 -11.11 4.81
N LEU A 242 -13.95 -10.99 6.14
CA LEU A 242 -15.20 -11.21 6.87
C LEU A 242 -16.27 -10.15 6.59
N ARG A 243 -15.89 -8.90 6.40
CA ARG A 243 -16.82 -7.82 6.05
C ARG A 243 -17.31 -7.83 4.59
N ALA A 244 -16.55 -8.41 3.68
CA ALA A 244 -16.96 -8.54 2.28
C ALA A 244 -18.07 -9.58 2.06
N HIS A 245 -18.34 -10.44 3.05
CA HIS A 245 -19.40 -11.45 2.98
C HIS A 245 -20.70 -11.06 3.72
N GLU A 246 -20.74 -9.91 4.41
CA GLU A 246 -21.93 -9.45 5.16
C GLU A 246 -22.68 -8.28 4.47
N THR A 247 -22.28 -7.87 3.28
CA THR A 247 -22.99 -6.90 2.43
C THR A 247 -23.31 -7.50 1.06
#